data_4fea22ca2f795301c74d4ae6b4f0f86e
#
_entry.id   4fea22ca2f795301c74d4ae6b4f0f86e
#
_cell.length_a   1.000
_cell.length_b   1.000
_cell.length_c   1.000
_cell.angle_alpha   90.00
_cell.angle_beta   90.00
_cell.angle_gamma   90.00
#
_symmetry.space_group_name_H-M   'P 1'
#
loop_
_entity.id
_entity.type
_entity.pdbx_description
1 polymer ?
#
loop_
_entity_poly.entity_id
_entity_poly.type
_entity_poly.pdbx_seq_one_letter_code
_entity_poly.pdbx_strand_id
1 'polypeptide(L)'
;MAKLWAGRFSKEVDETVNAFNSSIAFDGRMYKQDITGSIAHATMLGDCGIISREDSRQIIKGLQGILADLESGELELDPTAEDIHMFVEAELTKRLGDVGKRLHTARSRNDQVALDIRLYLREEMGEIRSLTAKLLHTLCDLAQQHLDTIMPGYTHLQRAQPITLGHHLMAYAQMLLRDYDRLLDTEKRMNYCPLGSCALAGTTYP
;
A
#
# COMPACT_ATOMS: atom_id res chain seq x y z
N MET A 1 14.73 -0.20 20.55
CA MET A 1 13.36 -0.60 21.00
C MET A 1 13.35 -2.06 21.46
N ALA A 2 12.55 -2.39 22.50
CA ALA A 2 12.35 -3.80 22.88
C ALA A 2 11.59 -4.48 21.74
N LYS A 3 12.16 -5.59 21.22
CA LYS A 3 11.52 -6.36 20.14
C LYS A 3 10.35 -7.15 20.70
N LEU A 4 9.16 -7.01 20.13
CA LEU A 4 7.94 -7.69 20.57
C LEU A 4 8.05 -9.22 20.52
N TRP A 5 8.96 -9.75 19.69
CA TRP A 5 9.21 -11.19 19.52
C TRP A 5 10.46 -11.71 20.24
N ALA A 6 11.09 -10.90 21.13
CA ALA A 6 12.33 -11.28 21.82
C ALA A 6 12.19 -12.56 22.68
N GLY A 7 11.01 -12.80 23.27
CA GLY A 7 10.66 -14.06 23.92
C GLY A 7 11.77 -14.70 24.78
N ARG A 8 12.34 -15.78 24.27
CA ARG A 8 13.41 -16.55 24.91
C ARG A 8 14.83 -16.04 24.63
N PHE A 9 15.00 -15.07 23.72
CA PHE A 9 16.30 -14.57 23.34
C PHE A 9 16.84 -13.61 24.39
N SER A 10 18.02 -13.91 24.93
CA SER A 10 18.73 -13.09 25.93
C SER A 10 19.89 -12.28 25.34
N LYS A 11 20.23 -12.51 24.07
CA LYS A 11 21.29 -11.79 23.36
C LYS A 11 20.65 -10.77 22.41
N GLU A 12 21.31 -9.64 22.25
CA GLU A 12 20.99 -8.70 21.19
C GLU A 12 21.30 -9.32 19.82
N VAL A 13 20.47 -8.98 18.83
CA VAL A 13 20.69 -9.43 17.45
C VAL A 13 21.80 -8.57 16.85
N ASP A 14 22.69 -9.20 16.08
CA ASP A 14 23.74 -8.52 15.34
C ASP A 14 23.20 -7.40 14.46
N GLU A 15 23.88 -6.26 14.39
CA GLU A 15 23.46 -5.09 13.62
C GLU A 15 23.28 -5.40 12.13
N THR A 16 24.14 -6.26 11.55
CA THR A 16 24.05 -6.68 10.15
C THR A 16 22.76 -7.46 9.89
N VAL A 17 22.38 -8.34 10.83
CA VAL A 17 21.12 -9.11 10.75
C VAL A 17 19.93 -8.19 10.92
N ASN A 18 19.99 -7.21 11.82
CA ASN A 18 18.94 -6.21 11.97
C ASN A 18 18.77 -5.39 10.69
N ALA A 19 19.85 -4.90 10.10
CA ALA A 19 19.81 -4.15 8.85
C ALA A 19 19.27 -4.98 7.68
N PHE A 20 19.62 -6.27 7.62
CA PHE A 20 19.10 -7.18 6.59
C PHE A 20 17.59 -7.44 6.73
N ASN A 21 17.09 -7.55 7.95
CA ASN A 21 15.67 -7.82 8.23
C ASN A 21 14.79 -6.58 8.26
N SER A 22 15.35 -5.39 8.38
CA SER A 22 14.60 -4.14 8.45
C SER A 22 14.00 -3.80 7.08
N SER A 23 12.71 -3.45 7.07
CA SER A 23 11.97 -3.01 5.88
C SER A 23 11.49 -1.56 5.95
N ILE A 24 11.68 -0.87 7.09
CA ILE A 24 11.18 0.50 7.31
C ILE A 24 11.55 1.48 6.19
N ALA A 25 12.73 1.30 5.57
CA ALA A 25 13.22 2.17 4.51
C ALA A 25 12.33 2.16 3.25
N PHE A 26 11.57 1.10 3.01
CA PHE A 26 10.65 0.99 1.87
C PHE A 26 9.19 0.79 2.27
N ASP A 27 8.88 0.14 3.38
CA ASP A 27 7.50 -0.06 3.84
C ASP A 27 6.95 1.15 4.62
N GLY A 28 7.81 2.04 5.09
CA GLY A 28 7.40 3.28 5.75
C GLY A 28 6.40 4.10 4.95
N ARG A 29 6.41 4.00 3.60
CA ARG A 29 5.42 4.64 2.71
C ARG A 29 3.98 4.13 2.90
N MET A 30 3.80 2.95 3.50
CA MET A 30 2.50 2.33 3.72
C MET A 30 1.86 2.71 5.08
N TYR A 31 2.39 3.72 5.78
CA TYR A 31 1.86 4.12 7.10
C TYR A 31 0.35 4.41 7.10
N LYS A 32 -0.17 5.01 6.01
CA LYS A 32 -1.61 5.29 5.86
C LYS A 32 -2.43 4.01 5.79
N GLN A 33 -1.95 3.05 5.02
CA GLN A 33 -2.63 1.78 4.79
C GLN A 33 -2.61 0.93 6.04
N ASP A 34 -1.47 0.85 6.75
CA ASP A 34 -1.36 0.15 8.03
C ASP A 34 -2.30 0.73 9.07
N ILE A 35 -2.33 2.07 9.22
CA ILE A 35 -3.21 2.74 10.18
C ILE A 35 -4.68 2.54 9.78
N THR A 36 -5.03 2.62 8.50
CA THR A 36 -6.39 2.39 8.00
C THR A 36 -6.86 0.96 8.29
N GLY A 37 -6.04 -0.03 7.98
CA GLY A 37 -6.30 -1.43 8.27
C GLY A 37 -6.42 -1.69 9.77
N SER A 38 -5.55 -1.08 10.57
CA SER A 38 -5.55 -1.19 12.03
C SER A 38 -6.79 -0.55 12.67
N ILE A 39 -7.28 0.57 12.15
CA ILE A 39 -8.55 1.19 12.59
C ILE A 39 -9.73 0.26 12.31
N ALA A 40 -9.80 -0.31 11.11
CA ALA A 40 -10.86 -1.26 10.75
C ALA A 40 -10.81 -2.51 11.66
N HIS A 41 -9.62 -3.03 11.94
CA HIS A 41 -9.40 -4.16 12.84
C HIS A 41 -9.83 -3.85 14.28
N ALA A 42 -9.41 -2.71 14.83
CA ALA A 42 -9.81 -2.28 16.17
C ALA A 42 -11.33 -2.09 16.30
N THR A 43 -11.98 -1.58 15.24
CA THR A 43 -13.44 -1.45 15.18
C THR A 43 -14.11 -2.82 15.27
N MET A 44 -13.68 -3.78 14.46
CA MET A 44 -14.16 -5.15 14.45
C MET A 44 -13.97 -5.81 15.83
N LEU A 45 -12.78 -5.68 16.45
CA LEU A 45 -12.52 -6.24 17.79
C LEU A 45 -13.51 -5.72 18.85
N GLY A 46 -13.84 -4.43 18.80
CA GLY A 46 -14.82 -3.81 19.69
C GLY A 46 -16.26 -4.25 19.40
N ASP A 47 -16.64 -4.35 18.13
CA ASP A 47 -18.00 -4.75 17.73
C ASP A 47 -18.29 -6.23 18.00
N CYS A 48 -17.29 -7.09 17.85
CA CYS A 48 -17.37 -8.52 18.20
C CYS A 48 -17.22 -8.78 19.72
N GLY A 49 -16.94 -7.75 20.53
CA GLY A 49 -16.77 -7.90 21.98
C GLY A 49 -15.48 -8.64 22.39
N ILE A 50 -14.50 -8.74 21.48
CA ILE A 50 -13.18 -9.35 21.76
C ILE A 50 -12.37 -8.44 22.69
N ILE A 51 -12.47 -7.13 22.49
CA ILE A 51 -12.00 -6.09 23.41
C ILE A 51 -13.17 -5.20 23.82
N SER A 52 -13.00 -4.42 24.88
CA SER A 52 -14.05 -3.49 25.28
C SER A 52 -14.27 -2.42 24.21
N ARG A 53 -15.51 -1.94 24.06
CA ARG A 53 -15.81 -0.81 23.14
C ARG A 53 -15.04 0.46 23.51
N GLU A 54 -14.72 0.62 24.78
CA GLU A 54 -13.93 1.76 25.25
C GLU A 54 -12.47 1.64 24.78
N ASP A 55 -11.84 0.47 24.94
CA ASP A 55 -10.49 0.22 24.42
C ASP A 55 -10.42 0.41 22.90
N SER A 56 -11.42 -0.11 22.18
CA SER A 56 -11.51 0.07 20.72
C SER A 56 -11.52 1.56 20.33
N ARG A 57 -12.34 2.39 21.00
CA ARG A 57 -12.39 3.83 20.73
C ARG A 57 -11.06 4.53 21.05
N GLN A 58 -10.40 4.15 22.14
CA GLN A 58 -9.11 4.72 22.51
C GLN A 58 -8.02 4.36 21.49
N ILE A 59 -7.98 3.10 21.04
CA ILE A 59 -7.06 2.63 20.00
C ILE A 59 -7.31 3.39 18.70
N ILE A 60 -8.56 3.50 18.24
CA ILE A 60 -8.91 4.22 17.01
C ILE A 60 -8.46 5.69 17.10
N LYS A 61 -8.76 6.37 18.23
CA LYS A 61 -8.34 7.76 18.43
C LYS A 61 -6.83 7.90 18.47
N GLY A 62 -6.12 6.97 19.11
CA GLY A 62 -4.65 6.94 19.12
C GLY A 62 -4.05 6.78 17.74
N LEU A 63 -4.59 5.87 16.92
CA LEU A 63 -4.18 5.64 15.53
C LEU A 63 -4.44 6.88 14.64
N GLN A 64 -5.60 7.52 14.79
CA GLN A 64 -5.91 8.77 14.08
C GLN A 64 -4.94 9.90 14.46
N GLY A 65 -4.55 9.99 15.75
CA GLY A 65 -3.55 10.93 16.19
C GLY A 65 -2.16 10.65 15.60
N ILE A 66 -1.74 9.38 15.54
CA ILE A 66 -0.47 8.99 14.91
C ILE A 66 -0.48 9.37 13.42
N LEU A 67 -1.59 9.11 12.72
CA LEU A 67 -1.73 9.47 11.31
C LEU A 67 -1.58 10.98 11.10
N ALA A 68 -2.28 11.79 11.91
CA ALA A 68 -2.21 13.25 11.82
C ALA A 68 -0.80 13.78 12.09
N ASP A 69 -0.10 13.24 13.09
CA ASP A 69 1.25 13.66 13.44
C ASP A 69 2.28 13.28 12.36
N LEU A 70 2.11 12.12 11.70
CA LEU A 70 2.93 11.73 10.55
C LEU A 70 2.67 12.61 9.33
N GLU A 71 1.41 12.96 9.07
CA GLU A 71 1.04 13.82 7.94
C GLU A 71 1.46 15.28 8.13
N SER A 72 1.47 15.77 9.36
CA SER A 72 1.94 17.12 9.70
C SER A 72 3.47 17.23 9.83
N GLY A 73 4.17 16.09 9.94
CA GLY A 73 5.60 16.04 10.21
C GLY A 73 5.97 16.27 11.68
N GLU A 74 5.00 16.28 12.59
CA GLU A 74 5.26 16.34 14.04
C GLU A 74 5.85 15.02 14.57
N LEU A 75 5.57 13.92 13.89
CA LEU A 75 6.15 12.61 14.13
C LEU A 75 6.92 12.15 12.89
N GLU A 76 8.21 11.86 13.06
CA GLU A 76 9.04 11.28 12.01
C GLU A 76 9.18 9.76 12.18
N LEU A 77 9.32 9.05 11.06
CA LEU A 77 9.57 7.60 11.09
C LEU A 77 10.95 7.33 11.67
N ASP A 78 11.03 6.45 12.65
CA ASP A 78 12.29 5.99 13.22
C ASP A 78 13.00 5.03 12.24
N PRO A 79 14.13 5.41 11.63
CA PRO A 79 14.83 4.58 10.66
C PRO A 79 15.43 3.31 11.29
N THR A 80 15.44 3.21 12.62
CA THR A 80 15.92 2.03 13.35
C THR A 80 14.80 1.03 13.66
N ALA A 81 13.55 1.37 13.32
CA ALA A 81 12.44 0.44 13.44
C ALA A 81 12.63 -0.75 12.47
N GLU A 82 12.09 -1.90 12.82
CA GLU A 82 12.14 -3.09 11.98
C GLU A 82 11.26 -2.91 10.72
N ASP A 83 10.03 -2.49 10.93
CA ASP A 83 9.03 -2.22 9.91
C ASP A 83 8.05 -1.11 10.34
N ILE A 84 7.20 -0.65 9.43
CA ILE A 84 6.19 0.37 9.70
C ILE A 84 5.15 -0.11 10.73
N HIS A 85 4.82 -1.37 10.72
CA HIS A 85 3.81 -1.94 11.60
C HIS A 85 4.27 -1.92 13.06
N MET A 86 5.54 -2.31 13.30
CA MET A 86 6.14 -2.21 14.63
C MET A 86 6.27 -0.76 15.10
N PHE A 87 6.60 0.16 14.19
CA PHE A 87 6.68 1.58 14.49
C PHE A 87 5.32 2.11 14.98
N VAL A 88 4.24 1.88 14.22
CA VAL A 88 2.88 2.32 14.58
C VAL A 88 2.41 1.68 15.88
N GLU A 89 2.63 0.38 16.07
CA GLU A 89 2.23 -0.35 17.27
C GLU A 89 3.03 0.12 18.51
N ALA A 90 4.33 0.39 18.36
CA ALA A 90 5.16 0.92 19.44
C ALA A 90 4.73 2.34 19.84
N GLU A 91 4.47 3.21 18.87
CA GLU A 91 4.01 4.57 19.13
C GLU A 91 2.60 4.57 19.77
N LEU A 92 1.69 3.71 19.32
CA LEU A 92 0.39 3.53 19.93
C LEU A 92 0.51 3.04 21.37
N THR A 93 1.39 2.08 21.64
CA THR A 93 1.64 1.57 23.00
C THR A 93 2.26 2.62 23.90
N LYS A 94 3.13 3.47 23.39
CA LYS A 94 3.70 4.61 24.12
C LYS A 94 2.61 5.60 24.56
N ARG A 95 1.60 5.84 23.72
CA ARG A 95 0.49 6.77 24.00
C ARG A 95 -0.55 6.19 24.95
N LEU A 96 -0.87 4.89 24.82
CA LEU A 96 -2.03 4.26 25.48
C LEU A 96 -1.66 3.17 26.50
N GLY A 97 -0.38 2.83 26.63
CA GLY A 97 0.05 1.75 27.51
C GLY A 97 -0.53 0.38 27.11
N ASP A 98 -1.05 -0.37 28.07
CA ASP A 98 -1.58 -1.72 27.85
C ASP A 98 -2.82 -1.78 26.92
N VAL A 99 -3.56 -0.68 26.82
CA VAL A 99 -4.68 -0.57 25.87
C VAL A 99 -4.17 -0.64 24.44
N GLY A 100 -3.05 0.03 24.13
CA GLY A 100 -2.44 0.01 22.78
C GLY A 100 -2.02 -1.41 22.35
N LYS A 101 -1.53 -2.23 23.27
CA LYS A 101 -1.11 -3.62 22.99
C LYS A 101 -2.27 -4.52 22.54
N ARG A 102 -3.52 -4.18 22.90
CA ARG A 102 -4.71 -4.95 22.52
C ARG A 102 -5.02 -4.89 21.02
N LEU A 103 -4.44 -3.93 20.30
CA LEU A 103 -4.59 -3.84 18.84
C LEU A 103 -4.14 -5.13 18.13
N HIS A 104 -3.11 -5.80 18.63
CA HIS A 104 -2.57 -7.01 17.98
C HIS A 104 -3.42 -8.27 18.20
N THR A 105 -4.49 -8.20 19.00
CA THR A 105 -5.38 -9.34 19.27
C THR A 105 -5.96 -9.91 17.99
N ALA A 106 -5.94 -11.23 17.82
CA ALA A 106 -6.48 -11.96 16.66
C ALA A 106 -5.87 -11.55 15.30
N ARG A 107 -4.64 -11.04 15.30
CA ARG A 107 -3.90 -10.62 14.11
C ARG A 107 -2.48 -11.19 14.12
N SER A 108 -1.92 -11.39 12.95
CA SER A 108 -0.51 -11.68 12.75
C SER A 108 0.11 -10.59 11.87
N ARG A 109 1.44 -10.44 11.93
CA ARG A 109 2.17 -9.62 10.98
C ARG A 109 1.92 -10.07 9.52
N ASN A 110 1.73 -11.38 9.30
CA ASN A 110 1.54 -11.94 7.96
C ASN A 110 0.29 -11.42 7.26
N ASP A 111 -0.88 -11.47 7.89
CA ASP A 111 -2.13 -11.00 7.28
C ASP A 111 -2.22 -9.46 7.26
N GLN A 112 -1.60 -8.79 8.23
CA GLN A 112 -1.48 -7.34 8.28
C GLN A 112 -0.67 -6.81 7.09
N VAL A 113 0.56 -7.28 6.88
CA VAL A 113 1.42 -6.87 5.75
C VAL A 113 0.74 -7.15 4.41
N ALA A 114 0.10 -8.34 4.28
CA ALA A 114 -0.59 -8.70 3.05
C ALA A 114 -1.80 -7.79 2.76
N LEU A 115 -2.50 -7.28 3.78
CA LEU A 115 -3.55 -6.28 3.62
C LEU A 115 -2.97 -4.94 3.16
N ASP A 116 -1.94 -4.45 3.85
CA ASP A 116 -1.38 -3.12 3.64
C ASP A 116 -0.79 -2.96 2.23
N ILE A 117 -0.07 -3.99 1.75
CA ILE A 117 0.41 -4.04 0.35
C ILE A 117 -0.76 -3.94 -0.63
N ARG A 118 -1.88 -4.64 -0.39
CA ARG A 118 -3.04 -4.58 -1.27
C ARG A 118 -3.73 -3.22 -1.26
N LEU A 119 -3.87 -2.61 -0.08
CA LEU A 119 -4.41 -1.26 0.04
C LEU A 119 -3.53 -0.25 -0.69
N TYR A 120 -2.21 -0.31 -0.47
CA TYR A 120 -1.25 0.54 -1.13
C TYR A 120 -1.29 0.38 -2.65
N LEU A 121 -1.19 -0.84 -3.16
CA LEU A 121 -1.22 -1.10 -4.60
C LEU A 121 -2.54 -0.68 -5.24
N ARG A 122 -3.67 -0.78 -4.53
CA ARG A 122 -4.97 -0.32 -5.02
C ARG A 122 -4.98 1.20 -5.25
N GLU A 123 -4.41 1.97 -4.33
CA GLU A 123 -4.29 3.42 -4.46
C GLU A 123 -3.34 3.80 -5.59
N GLU A 124 -2.16 3.19 -5.65
CA GLU A 124 -1.16 3.44 -6.68
C GLU A 124 -1.67 3.09 -8.09
N MET A 125 -2.36 1.97 -8.23
CA MET A 125 -2.98 1.60 -9.51
C MET A 125 -4.08 2.59 -9.92
N GLY A 126 -4.83 3.13 -8.98
CA GLY A 126 -5.80 4.20 -9.22
C GLY A 126 -5.14 5.44 -9.81
N GLU A 127 -4.02 5.88 -9.23
CA GLU A 127 -3.27 7.03 -9.73
C GLU A 127 -2.63 6.74 -11.10
N ILE A 128 -2.00 5.59 -11.30
CA ILE A 128 -1.42 5.20 -12.60
C ILE A 128 -2.51 5.17 -13.68
N ARG A 129 -3.70 4.65 -13.40
CA ARG A 129 -4.82 4.66 -14.35
C ARG A 129 -5.26 6.08 -14.70
N SER A 130 -5.32 6.96 -13.70
CA SER A 130 -5.65 8.37 -13.91
C SER A 130 -4.64 9.06 -14.83
N LEU A 131 -3.35 8.85 -14.60
CA LEU A 131 -2.27 9.39 -15.42
C LEU A 131 -2.28 8.79 -16.83
N THR A 132 -2.52 7.49 -16.96
CA THR A 132 -2.64 6.79 -18.25
C THR A 132 -3.82 7.36 -19.07
N ALA A 133 -4.97 7.59 -18.43
CA ALA A 133 -6.13 8.18 -19.09
C ALA A 133 -5.83 9.61 -19.58
N LYS A 134 -5.14 10.44 -18.80
CA LYS A 134 -4.71 11.77 -19.22
C LYS A 134 -3.79 11.72 -20.44
N LEU A 135 -2.82 10.79 -20.44
CA LEU A 135 -1.91 10.61 -21.58
C LEU A 135 -2.67 10.11 -22.81
N LEU A 136 -3.62 9.18 -22.67
CA LEU A 136 -4.48 8.73 -23.77
C LEU A 136 -5.28 9.88 -24.39
N HIS A 137 -5.90 10.74 -23.58
CA HIS A 137 -6.59 11.93 -24.09
C HIS A 137 -5.64 12.85 -24.87
N THR A 138 -4.45 13.12 -24.33
CA THR A 138 -3.45 13.94 -25.01
C THR A 138 -3.05 13.35 -26.37
N LEU A 139 -2.83 12.04 -26.45
CA LEU A 139 -2.51 11.37 -27.71
C LEU A 139 -3.66 11.43 -28.71
N CYS A 140 -4.90 11.29 -28.27
CA CYS A 140 -6.08 11.40 -29.12
C CYS A 140 -6.23 12.84 -29.67
N ASP A 141 -6.07 13.85 -28.82
CA ASP A 141 -6.17 15.26 -29.22
C ASP A 141 -5.09 15.63 -30.24
N LEU A 142 -3.85 15.17 -30.02
CA LEU A 142 -2.76 15.35 -30.98
C LEU A 142 -3.02 14.59 -32.28
N ALA A 143 -3.52 13.36 -32.20
CA ALA A 143 -3.84 12.57 -33.40
C ALA A 143 -4.91 13.27 -34.23
N GLN A 144 -5.93 13.85 -33.60
CA GLN A 144 -6.99 14.61 -34.27
C GLN A 144 -6.45 15.87 -35.00
N GLN A 145 -5.47 16.55 -34.41
CA GLN A 145 -4.82 17.75 -35.05
C GLN A 145 -3.95 17.35 -36.23
N HIS A 146 -3.54 16.10 -36.36
CA HIS A 146 -2.60 15.59 -37.35
C HIS A 146 -3.15 14.48 -38.24
N LEU A 147 -4.46 14.54 -38.55
CA LEU A 147 -5.10 13.53 -39.41
C LEU A 147 -4.52 13.51 -40.83
N ASP A 148 -4.16 14.68 -41.36
CA ASP A 148 -3.65 14.89 -42.72
C ASP A 148 -2.13 15.11 -42.80
N THR A 149 -1.43 15.04 -41.64
CA THR A 149 0.03 15.22 -41.60
C THR A 149 0.72 13.94 -42.04
N ILE A 150 1.19 13.92 -43.28
CA ILE A 150 1.84 12.73 -43.87
C ILE A 150 3.28 12.61 -43.40
N MET A 151 3.68 11.41 -43.04
CA MET A 151 5.05 11.04 -42.66
C MET A 151 5.42 9.65 -43.23
N PRO A 152 6.74 9.37 -43.42
CA PRO A 152 7.14 8.01 -43.80
C PRO A 152 6.98 7.03 -42.66
N GLY A 153 6.32 5.91 -42.91
CA GLY A 153 6.42 4.71 -42.09
C GLY A 153 7.70 3.94 -42.38
N TYR A 154 8.29 3.29 -41.38
CA TYR A 154 9.55 2.58 -41.47
C TYR A 154 9.39 1.10 -41.16
N THR A 155 10.10 0.24 -41.89
CA THR A 155 10.39 -1.15 -41.54
C THR A 155 11.87 -1.42 -41.79
N HIS A 156 12.52 -2.20 -40.93
CA HIS A 156 13.96 -2.50 -41.06
C HIS A 156 14.86 -1.27 -41.24
N LEU A 157 14.53 -0.14 -40.60
CA LEU A 157 15.19 1.15 -40.76
C LEU A 157 15.12 1.71 -42.18
N GLN A 158 14.24 1.19 -43.02
CA GLN A 158 13.98 1.63 -44.40
C GLN A 158 12.64 2.34 -44.47
N ARG A 159 12.54 3.34 -45.35
CA ARG A 159 11.23 3.94 -45.69
C ARG A 159 10.37 2.91 -46.38
N ALA A 160 9.17 2.67 -45.80
CA ALA A 160 8.23 1.71 -46.33
C ALA A 160 7.05 2.42 -46.99
N GLN A 161 6.00 2.70 -46.27
CA GLN A 161 4.79 3.31 -46.84
C GLN A 161 4.49 4.65 -46.13
N PRO A 162 3.77 5.59 -46.80
CA PRO A 162 3.31 6.79 -46.15
C PRO A 162 2.22 6.44 -45.11
N ILE A 163 2.30 7.13 -43.98
CA ILE A 163 1.29 7.09 -42.92
C ILE A 163 0.97 8.49 -42.47
N THR A 164 -0.05 8.71 -41.67
CA THR A 164 -0.26 9.99 -41.01
C THR A 164 0.34 9.99 -39.60
N LEU A 165 0.70 11.14 -39.09
CA LEU A 165 1.15 11.32 -37.72
C LEU A 165 0.03 10.92 -36.75
N GLY A 166 -1.24 11.23 -37.06
CA GLY A 166 -2.38 10.81 -36.30
C GLY A 166 -2.45 9.28 -36.18
N HIS A 167 -2.27 8.54 -37.29
CA HIS A 167 -2.21 7.07 -37.25
C HIS A 167 -1.06 6.55 -36.36
N HIS A 168 0.12 7.17 -36.47
CA HIS A 168 1.28 6.80 -35.66
C HIS A 168 1.00 6.99 -34.15
N LEU A 169 0.43 8.13 -33.73
CA LEU A 169 0.08 8.41 -32.36
C LEU A 169 -0.98 7.44 -31.80
N MET A 170 -1.97 7.09 -32.65
CA MET A 170 -3.01 6.13 -32.24
C MET A 170 -2.47 4.73 -31.99
N ALA A 171 -1.36 4.32 -32.60
CA ALA A 171 -0.71 3.05 -32.29
C ALA A 171 -0.24 3.02 -30.82
N TYR A 172 0.32 4.10 -30.30
CA TYR A 172 0.71 4.24 -28.87
C TYR A 172 -0.52 4.31 -27.96
N ALA A 173 -1.55 5.04 -28.37
CA ALA A 173 -2.80 5.08 -27.62
C ALA A 173 -3.40 3.67 -27.43
N GLN A 174 -3.39 2.84 -28.47
CA GLN A 174 -3.86 1.45 -28.39
C GLN A 174 -2.99 0.58 -27.46
N MET A 175 -1.68 0.81 -27.37
CA MET A 175 -0.81 0.11 -26.42
C MET A 175 -1.16 0.51 -24.97
N LEU A 176 -1.28 1.79 -24.69
CA LEU A 176 -1.64 2.29 -23.36
C LEU A 176 -3.05 1.89 -22.92
N LEU A 177 -4.01 1.79 -23.85
CA LEU A 177 -5.36 1.31 -23.57
C LEU A 177 -5.33 -0.13 -23.07
N ARG A 178 -4.52 -1.00 -23.72
CA ARG A 178 -4.34 -2.38 -23.24
C ARG A 178 -3.64 -2.44 -21.87
N ASP A 179 -2.74 -1.51 -21.56
CA ASP A 179 -2.11 -1.42 -20.24
C ASP A 179 -3.11 -0.96 -19.18
N TYR A 180 -3.98 -0.02 -19.52
CA TYR A 180 -5.08 0.40 -18.67
C TYR A 180 -6.01 -0.77 -18.29
N ASP A 181 -6.39 -1.59 -19.28
CA ASP A 181 -7.22 -2.77 -19.06
C ASP A 181 -6.50 -3.83 -18.19
N ARG A 182 -5.18 -4.00 -18.35
CA ARG A 182 -4.38 -4.89 -17.49
C ARG A 182 -4.39 -4.42 -16.02
N LEU A 183 -4.30 -3.12 -15.79
CA LEU A 183 -4.39 -2.56 -14.42
C LEU A 183 -5.75 -2.83 -13.79
N LEU A 184 -6.85 -2.66 -14.55
CA LEU A 184 -8.21 -2.99 -14.08
C LEU A 184 -8.35 -4.47 -13.72
N ASP A 185 -7.85 -5.37 -14.56
CA ASP A 185 -7.92 -6.82 -14.29
C ASP A 185 -7.04 -7.22 -13.10
N THR A 186 -5.86 -6.59 -12.95
CA THR A 186 -4.98 -6.79 -11.81
C THR A 186 -5.64 -6.36 -10.50
N GLU A 187 -6.26 -5.18 -10.47
CA GLU A 187 -6.98 -4.68 -9.30
C GLU A 187 -8.11 -5.63 -8.89
N LYS A 188 -8.93 -6.09 -9.85
CA LYS A 188 -10.00 -7.04 -9.61
C LYS A 188 -9.50 -8.34 -8.96
N ARG A 189 -8.36 -8.87 -9.43
CA ARG A 189 -7.76 -10.11 -8.89
C ARG A 189 -7.10 -9.91 -7.54
N MET A 190 -6.54 -8.74 -7.30
CA MET A 190 -5.83 -8.44 -6.06
C MET A 190 -6.79 -8.07 -4.91
N ASN A 191 -7.97 -7.53 -5.20
CA ASN A 191 -8.87 -6.91 -4.22
C ASN A 191 -9.62 -7.95 -3.35
N TYR A 192 -8.85 -8.79 -2.65
CA TYR A 192 -9.33 -9.71 -1.64
C TYR A 192 -8.67 -9.38 -0.30
N CYS A 193 -9.48 -9.24 0.77
CA CYS A 193 -8.98 -8.94 2.10
C CYS A 193 -8.37 -10.19 2.74
N PRO A 194 -7.06 -10.19 3.08
CA PRO A 194 -6.43 -11.30 3.78
C PRO A 194 -6.56 -11.21 5.30
N LEU A 195 -6.92 -10.04 5.84
CA LEU A 195 -6.99 -9.80 7.28
C LEU A 195 -8.03 -10.74 7.90
N GLY A 196 -7.62 -11.41 8.98
CA GLY A 196 -8.37 -12.49 9.62
C GLY A 196 -7.80 -13.89 9.35
N SER A 197 -6.89 -14.03 8.36
CA SER A 197 -6.16 -15.28 8.14
C SER A 197 -5.13 -15.55 9.24
N CYS A 198 -4.76 -14.54 9.99
CA CYS A 198 -3.74 -14.58 11.02
C CYS A 198 -2.41 -15.13 10.47
N ALA A 199 -1.68 -15.96 11.25
CA ALA A 199 -0.40 -16.51 10.82
C ALA A 199 -0.53 -17.62 9.76
N LEU A 200 -1.62 -18.41 9.79
CA LEU A 200 -1.81 -19.59 8.94
C LEU A 200 -3.25 -19.72 8.41
N ALA A 201 -4.23 -19.92 9.27
CA ALA A 201 -5.56 -20.39 8.90
C ALA A 201 -6.69 -19.81 9.78
N GLY A 202 -6.55 -18.57 10.23
CA GLY A 202 -7.52 -17.90 11.07
C GLY A 202 -7.22 -17.99 12.56
N THR A 203 -8.22 -17.68 13.38
CA THR A 203 -8.15 -17.65 14.84
C THR A 203 -9.30 -18.45 15.45
N THR A 204 -9.23 -18.68 16.77
CA THR A 204 -10.32 -19.28 17.54
C THR A 204 -11.30 -18.25 18.11
N TYR A 205 -11.10 -16.98 17.83
CA TYR A 205 -12.04 -15.93 18.21
C TYR A 205 -13.32 -16.01 17.36
N PRO A 206 -14.48 -15.65 17.93
CA PRO A 206 -15.76 -15.68 17.23
C PRO A 206 -15.85 -14.67 16.09
#